data_53c35a19aecc2e44571e714b31812da3
#
_entry.id   53c35a19aecc2e44571e714b31812da3
#
_cell.length_a   1.000
_cell.length_b   1.000
_cell.length_c   1.000
_cell.angle_alpha   90.00
_cell.angle_beta   90.00
_cell.angle_gamma   90.00
#
_symmetry.space_group_name_H-M   'P 1'
#
loop_
_entity.id
_entity.type
_entity.pdbx_description
1 polymer ?
#
loop_
_entity_poly.entity_id
_entity_poly.type
_entity_poly.pdbx_seq_one_letter_code
_entity_poly.pdbx_strand_id
1 'polypeptide(L)'
;MPTFFEVLQATNWQHPALLVAAFALGASVGSFLNVAIYRLPRGLSVNKPRRSFCPGCNKEIPWYRNIPLLTWLLQRGKCAECKGPIPFRYFAVELLTACLFLLMWVTFAENPGEALFYMILMALLVVVVFVDAELLLIPLQVTWLGTAAGLAAGVLVQHHLYLDGIAHGWQDGLWMSVKGFLAGFGGLWLVVILGKLAFGKKDLSFEKAVEWMLREPDENAEENTPEQQLCFVIDGEAHAWGDLFYRDSDQLIIEGSGFRVDGKKVDTKSLVIKGDRVELKGKTLMIEDLKSLDGKARRVIIPREAMGMGDVYLMGMLGCCLGWQSVIFTVFAACLFSIFLAILGRLGFGQRLPFGPSLALGATCWIFWGWQAWAWYASWAGL
;
A
#
# COMPACT_ATOMS: atom_id res chain seq x y z
N MET A 1 -13.89 -34.32 33.90
CA MET A 1 -13.58 -32.97 33.43
C MET A 1 -13.88 -32.94 31.93
N PRO A 2 -14.65 -32.00 31.45
CA PRO A 2 -14.88 -31.90 29.98
C PRO A 2 -13.54 -31.72 29.30
N THR A 3 -13.40 -32.34 28.13
CA THR A 3 -12.23 -32.18 27.30
C THR A 3 -12.17 -30.74 26.76
N PHE A 4 -10.98 -30.26 26.37
CA PHE A 4 -10.81 -28.94 25.76
C PHE A 4 -11.75 -28.73 24.56
N PHE A 5 -11.97 -29.76 23.75
CA PHE A 5 -12.89 -29.74 22.62
C PHE A 5 -14.37 -29.60 23.02
N GLU A 6 -14.80 -30.29 24.10
CA GLU A 6 -16.18 -30.16 24.61
C GLU A 6 -16.45 -28.76 25.17
N VAL A 7 -15.44 -28.13 25.82
CA VAL A 7 -15.55 -26.75 26.27
C VAL A 7 -15.67 -25.79 25.08
N LEU A 8 -14.89 -25.98 24.02
CA LEU A 8 -14.96 -25.16 22.82
C LEU A 8 -16.34 -25.24 22.14
N GLN A 9 -16.91 -26.46 22.04
CA GLN A 9 -18.24 -26.66 21.43
C GLN A 9 -19.37 -26.10 22.31
N ALA A 10 -19.24 -26.08 23.63
CA ALA A 10 -20.22 -25.54 24.56
C ALA A 10 -20.17 -24.01 24.72
N THR A 11 -19.14 -23.37 24.19
CA THR A 11 -18.95 -21.91 24.35
C THR A 11 -19.89 -21.15 23.42
N ASN A 12 -20.69 -20.25 23.98
CA ASN A 12 -21.46 -19.30 23.19
C ASN A 12 -20.55 -18.16 22.69
N TRP A 13 -19.98 -18.32 21.50
CA TRP A 13 -19.05 -17.36 20.91
C TRP A 13 -19.66 -15.99 20.61
N GLN A 14 -21.00 -15.88 20.57
CA GLN A 14 -21.72 -14.61 20.42
C GLN A 14 -22.12 -14.00 21.77
N HIS A 15 -21.57 -14.50 22.87
CA HIS A 15 -21.83 -13.91 24.18
C HIS A 15 -21.41 -12.42 24.20
N PRO A 16 -22.25 -11.52 24.77
CA PRO A 16 -21.97 -10.06 24.76
C PRO A 16 -20.59 -9.66 25.28
N ALA A 17 -20.04 -10.38 26.24
CA ALA A 17 -18.70 -10.13 26.75
C ALA A 17 -17.61 -10.35 25.69
N LEU A 18 -17.76 -11.34 24.80
CA LEU A 18 -16.83 -11.60 23.69
C LEU A 18 -16.95 -10.55 22.61
N LEU A 19 -18.16 -10.05 22.33
CA LEU A 19 -18.36 -8.93 21.40
C LEU A 19 -17.69 -7.66 21.89
N VAL A 20 -17.85 -7.33 23.17
CA VAL A 20 -17.16 -6.19 23.81
C VAL A 20 -15.66 -6.39 23.79
N ALA A 21 -15.17 -7.60 24.07
CA ALA A 21 -13.76 -7.93 24.03
C ALA A 21 -13.16 -7.78 22.61
N ALA A 22 -13.87 -8.27 21.59
CA ALA A 22 -13.46 -8.12 20.18
C ALA A 22 -13.37 -6.63 19.76
N PHE A 23 -14.37 -5.83 20.14
CA PHE A 23 -14.36 -4.38 19.89
C PHE A 23 -13.20 -3.68 20.62
N ALA A 24 -13.02 -3.96 21.91
CA ALA A 24 -11.93 -3.37 22.72
C ALA A 24 -10.54 -3.78 22.21
N LEU A 25 -10.39 -5.05 21.80
CA LEU A 25 -9.17 -5.55 21.18
C LEU A 25 -8.90 -4.79 19.87
N GLY A 26 -9.92 -4.66 19.01
CA GLY A 26 -9.82 -3.92 17.77
C GLY A 26 -9.44 -2.45 17.97
N ALA A 27 -10.02 -1.77 18.95
CA ALA A 27 -9.66 -0.40 19.30
C ALA A 27 -8.18 -0.31 19.76
N SER A 28 -7.73 -1.28 20.58
CA SER A 28 -6.34 -1.33 21.06
C SER A 28 -5.34 -1.61 19.95
N VAL A 29 -5.67 -2.54 19.04
CA VAL A 29 -4.89 -2.79 17.83
C VAL A 29 -4.88 -1.54 16.94
N GLY A 30 -6.02 -0.89 16.72
CA GLY A 30 -6.13 0.33 15.93
C GLY A 30 -5.23 1.46 16.43
N SER A 31 -5.10 1.61 17.75
CA SER A 31 -4.16 2.57 18.35
C SER A 31 -2.71 2.23 17.98
N PHE A 32 -2.33 0.94 17.99
CA PHE A 32 -1.02 0.49 17.53
C PHE A 32 -0.85 0.69 16.01
N LEU A 33 -1.91 0.44 15.20
CA LEU A 33 -1.85 0.64 13.75
C LEU A 33 -1.55 2.10 13.40
N ASN A 34 -2.02 3.08 14.15
CA ASN A 34 -1.64 4.48 13.97
C ASN A 34 -0.12 4.70 14.04
N VAL A 35 0.55 3.99 14.95
CA VAL A 35 2.02 4.01 15.06
C VAL A 35 2.67 3.36 13.83
N ALA A 36 2.13 2.23 13.37
CA ALA A 36 2.63 1.52 12.19
C ALA A 36 2.46 2.36 10.91
N ILE A 37 1.28 2.97 10.70
CA ILE A 37 0.97 3.85 9.57
C ILE A 37 1.95 5.02 9.49
N TYR A 38 2.31 5.61 10.64
CA TYR A 38 3.26 6.72 10.65
C TYR A 38 4.71 6.28 10.47
N ARG A 39 5.13 5.19 11.13
CA ARG A 39 6.55 4.83 11.24
C ARG A 39 7.05 3.95 10.11
N LEU A 40 6.27 2.96 9.63
CA LEU A 40 6.72 2.01 8.61
C LEU A 40 7.17 2.69 7.31
N PRO A 41 6.40 3.63 6.73
CA PRO A 41 6.81 4.27 5.48
C PRO A 41 8.07 5.12 5.62
N ARG A 42 8.35 5.60 6.85
CA ARG A 42 9.51 6.44 7.17
C ARG A 42 10.74 5.64 7.61
N GLY A 43 10.70 4.31 7.49
CA GLY A 43 11.79 3.44 7.93
C GLY A 43 12.06 3.44 9.44
N LEU A 44 11.13 3.98 10.22
CA LEU A 44 11.25 4.08 11.67
C LEU A 44 10.82 2.80 12.36
N SER A 45 11.48 2.47 13.48
CA SER A 45 11.10 1.32 14.30
C SER A 45 9.74 1.52 14.95
N VAL A 46 8.83 0.54 14.79
CA VAL A 46 7.52 0.56 15.48
C VAL A 46 7.67 0.41 17.02
N ASN A 47 8.79 -0.14 17.48
CA ASN A 47 9.05 -0.43 18.88
C ASN A 47 9.90 0.63 19.61
N LYS A 48 10.48 1.59 18.89
CA LYS A 48 11.32 2.65 19.47
C LYS A 48 10.87 4.03 18.96
N PRO A 49 10.54 4.98 19.85
CA PRO A 49 10.38 4.84 21.30
C PRO A 49 9.18 3.95 21.67
N ARG A 50 9.23 3.32 22.85
CA ARG A 50 8.17 2.39 23.31
C ARG A 50 6.85 3.10 23.63
N ARG A 51 6.90 4.38 24.00
CA ARG A 51 5.71 5.17 24.34
C ARG A 51 5.35 6.11 23.21
N SER A 52 4.06 6.41 23.14
CA SER A 52 3.55 7.47 22.26
C SER A 52 3.94 8.82 22.84
N PHE A 53 4.22 9.78 21.99
CA PHE A 53 4.52 11.16 22.36
C PHE A 53 3.73 12.13 21.49
N CYS A 54 3.51 13.32 22.00
CA CYS A 54 2.87 14.39 21.24
C CYS A 54 3.90 15.02 20.29
N PRO A 55 3.68 15.04 18.95
CA PRO A 55 4.63 15.67 18.03
C PRO A 55 4.78 17.18 18.24
N GLY A 56 3.78 17.85 18.79
CA GLY A 56 3.82 19.29 19.01
C GLY A 56 4.59 19.75 20.26
N CYS A 57 4.70 18.91 21.32
CA CYS A 57 5.42 19.26 22.56
C CYS A 57 6.44 18.21 22.99
N ASN A 58 6.61 17.13 22.26
CA ASN A 58 7.51 16.00 22.50
C ASN A 58 7.35 15.32 23.89
N LYS A 59 6.25 15.61 24.63
CA LYS A 59 5.97 14.93 25.90
C LYS A 59 5.41 13.54 25.68
N GLU A 60 5.88 12.59 26.46
CA GLU A 60 5.34 11.23 26.48
C GLU A 60 3.88 11.22 26.95
N ILE A 61 3.07 10.38 26.33
CA ILE A 61 1.66 10.19 26.65
C ILE A 61 1.58 9.04 27.69
N PRO A 62 1.10 9.30 28.93
CA PRO A 62 0.90 8.26 29.93
C PRO A 62 -0.15 7.24 29.44
N TRP A 63 -0.04 5.98 29.87
CA TRP A 63 -0.93 4.90 29.44
C TRP A 63 -2.43 5.19 29.66
N TYR A 64 -2.80 5.84 30.78
CA TYR A 64 -4.20 6.22 31.07
C TYR A 64 -4.74 7.34 30.19
N ARG A 65 -3.87 8.05 29.48
CA ARG A 65 -4.22 9.05 28.45
C ARG A 65 -4.01 8.51 27.03
N ASN A 66 -3.86 7.20 26.89
CA ASN A 66 -3.73 6.50 25.63
C ASN A 66 -4.77 5.37 25.51
N ILE A 67 -5.92 5.52 26.20
CA ILE A 67 -7.04 4.59 26.07
C ILE A 67 -7.73 4.87 24.74
N PRO A 68 -7.75 3.88 23.82
CA PRO A 68 -8.28 4.09 22.48
C PRO A 68 -9.72 4.61 22.48
N LEU A 69 -10.06 5.45 21.54
CA LEU A 69 -11.34 6.15 21.37
C LEU A 69 -11.67 7.10 22.50
N LEU A 70 -11.65 6.63 23.75
CA LEU A 70 -12.06 7.39 24.93
C LEU A 70 -11.21 8.64 25.14
N THR A 71 -9.89 8.51 25.04
CA THR A 71 -8.99 9.62 25.28
C THR A 71 -9.20 10.75 24.26
N TRP A 72 -9.35 10.41 22.98
CA TRP A 72 -9.59 11.41 21.94
C TRP A 72 -10.91 12.16 22.17
N LEU A 73 -11.98 11.43 22.53
CA LEU A 73 -13.30 12.01 22.83
C LEU A 73 -13.25 12.92 24.07
N LEU A 74 -12.68 12.44 25.19
CA LEU A 74 -12.58 13.19 26.43
C LEU A 74 -11.72 14.45 26.31
N GLN A 75 -10.63 14.36 25.52
CA GLN A 75 -9.74 15.49 25.26
C GLN A 75 -10.23 16.37 24.08
N ARG A 76 -11.36 16.02 23.45
CA ARG A 76 -11.94 16.75 22.30
C ARG A 76 -10.91 16.97 21.19
N GLY A 77 -10.12 15.93 20.88
CA GLY A 77 -9.10 15.97 19.86
C GLY A 77 -7.93 16.91 20.13
N LYS A 78 -7.60 17.21 21.38
CA LYS A 78 -6.51 18.13 21.75
C LYS A 78 -5.54 17.47 22.71
N CYS A 79 -4.23 17.75 22.55
CA CYS A 79 -3.23 17.30 23.51
C CYS A 79 -3.52 17.87 24.91
N ALA A 80 -3.42 17.03 25.95
CA ALA A 80 -3.66 17.45 27.33
C ALA A 80 -2.67 18.53 27.82
N GLU A 81 -1.43 18.51 27.31
CA GLU A 81 -0.34 19.39 27.72
C GLU A 81 -0.31 20.69 26.88
N CYS A 82 -0.05 20.60 25.59
CA CYS A 82 0.13 21.78 24.73
C CYS A 82 -1.16 22.26 24.07
N LYS A 83 -2.27 21.55 24.22
CA LYS A 83 -3.57 21.85 23.60
C LYS A 83 -3.56 21.84 22.06
N GLY A 84 -2.45 21.40 21.46
CA GLY A 84 -2.36 21.21 20.00
C GLY A 84 -3.37 20.18 19.48
N PRO A 85 -3.84 20.30 18.24
CA PRO A 85 -4.84 19.40 17.68
C PRO A 85 -4.29 18.00 17.47
N ILE A 86 -5.06 16.97 17.81
CA ILE A 86 -4.80 15.57 17.47
C ILE A 86 -5.63 15.24 16.23
N PRO A 87 -5.03 14.91 15.09
CA PRO A 87 -5.76 14.63 13.85
C PRO A 87 -6.89 13.60 14.04
N PHE A 88 -8.04 13.85 13.46
CA PHE A 88 -9.22 12.95 13.51
C PHE A 88 -8.89 11.54 12.99
N ARG A 89 -7.91 11.40 12.11
CA ARG A 89 -7.41 10.12 11.60
C ARG A 89 -7.12 9.11 12.71
N TYR A 90 -6.53 9.55 13.83
CA TYR A 90 -6.21 8.64 14.96
C TYR A 90 -7.48 7.98 15.50
N PHE A 91 -8.50 8.75 15.75
CA PHE A 91 -9.79 8.23 16.18
C PHE A 91 -10.47 7.37 15.13
N ALA A 92 -10.41 7.79 13.86
CA ALA A 92 -11.02 7.05 12.75
C ALA A 92 -10.39 5.66 12.55
N VAL A 93 -9.06 5.54 12.62
CA VAL A 93 -8.35 4.25 12.53
C VAL A 93 -8.73 3.34 13.69
N GLU A 94 -8.77 3.86 14.92
CA GLU A 94 -9.15 3.09 16.11
C GLU A 94 -10.59 2.58 16.01
N LEU A 95 -11.53 3.44 15.62
CA LEU A 95 -12.94 3.08 15.48
C LEU A 95 -13.16 2.10 14.33
N LEU A 96 -12.55 2.34 13.17
CA LEU A 96 -12.66 1.45 12.02
C LEU A 96 -12.13 0.05 12.37
N THR A 97 -10.97 -0.03 13.01
CA THR A 97 -10.40 -1.33 13.40
C THR A 97 -11.27 -2.03 14.44
N ALA A 98 -11.82 -1.29 15.41
CA ALA A 98 -12.73 -1.84 16.40
C ALA A 98 -14.02 -2.41 15.75
N CYS A 99 -14.61 -1.67 14.80
CA CYS A 99 -15.80 -2.13 14.07
C CYS A 99 -15.48 -3.34 13.18
N LEU A 100 -14.34 -3.34 12.49
CA LEU A 100 -13.93 -4.48 11.66
C LEU A 100 -13.69 -5.74 12.50
N PHE A 101 -13.04 -5.62 13.66
CA PHE A 101 -12.83 -6.75 14.57
C PHE A 101 -14.15 -7.31 15.08
N LEU A 102 -15.06 -6.43 15.51
CA LEU A 102 -16.40 -6.83 15.90
C LEU A 102 -17.14 -7.53 14.76
N LEU A 103 -17.08 -6.97 13.55
CA LEU A 103 -17.73 -7.54 12.36
C LEU A 103 -17.17 -8.93 12.03
N MET A 104 -15.84 -9.10 12.01
CA MET A 104 -15.23 -10.41 11.77
C MET A 104 -15.62 -11.42 12.84
N TRP A 105 -15.63 -10.98 14.11
CA TRP A 105 -16.06 -11.88 15.20
C TRP A 105 -17.52 -12.29 15.07
N VAL A 106 -18.44 -11.37 14.82
CA VAL A 106 -19.87 -11.68 14.67
C VAL A 106 -20.11 -12.61 13.49
N THR A 107 -19.41 -12.40 12.38
CA THR A 107 -19.60 -13.18 11.14
C THR A 107 -19.04 -14.59 11.26
N PHE A 108 -17.87 -14.76 11.90
CA PHE A 108 -17.12 -16.01 11.92
C PHE A 108 -17.00 -16.63 13.33
N ALA A 109 -17.88 -16.26 14.26
CA ALA A 109 -17.82 -16.73 15.65
C ALA A 109 -17.88 -18.25 15.81
N GLU A 110 -18.52 -18.94 14.87
CA GLU A 110 -18.59 -20.42 14.89
C GLU A 110 -17.21 -21.08 14.66
N ASN A 111 -16.31 -20.37 13.98
CA ASN A 111 -14.93 -20.75 13.74
C ASN A 111 -13.97 -19.69 14.30
N PRO A 112 -13.67 -19.67 15.62
CA PRO A 112 -12.88 -18.61 16.22
C PRO A 112 -11.46 -18.43 15.62
N GLY A 113 -10.88 -19.52 15.11
CA GLY A 113 -9.59 -19.45 14.39
C GLY A 113 -9.68 -18.64 13.11
N GLU A 114 -10.77 -18.81 12.37
CA GLU A 114 -11.05 -18.06 11.15
C GLU A 114 -11.36 -16.59 11.47
N ALA A 115 -12.15 -16.32 12.50
CA ALA A 115 -12.42 -14.97 12.97
C ALA A 115 -11.14 -14.23 13.34
N LEU A 116 -10.24 -14.86 14.08
CA LEU A 116 -8.93 -14.29 14.45
C LEU A 116 -8.04 -14.04 13.23
N PHE A 117 -8.03 -14.97 12.28
CA PHE A 117 -7.28 -14.79 11.04
C PHE A 117 -7.80 -13.56 10.25
N TYR A 118 -9.11 -13.43 10.09
CA TYR A 118 -9.66 -12.27 9.40
C TYR A 118 -9.47 -10.96 10.16
N MET A 119 -9.46 -10.97 11.50
CA MET A 119 -9.07 -9.79 12.28
C MET A 119 -7.63 -9.35 11.98
N ILE A 120 -6.70 -10.31 11.90
CA ILE A 120 -5.30 -10.02 11.52
C ILE A 120 -5.24 -9.44 10.11
N LEU A 121 -5.94 -10.07 9.15
CA LEU A 121 -5.98 -9.59 7.78
C LEU A 121 -6.54 -8.17 7.69
N MET A 122 -7.67 -7.88 8.36
CA MET A 122 -8.25 -6.54 8.40
C MET A 122 -7.30 -5.51 9.01
N ALA A 123 -6.59 -5.84 10.08
CA ALA A 123 -5.59 -4.96 10.67
C ALA A 123 -4.47 -4.59 9.68
N LEU A 124 -3.97 -5.57 8.92
CA LEU A 124 -2.96 -5.33 7.88
C LEU A 124 -3.51 -4.48 6.74
N LEU A 125 -4.76 -4.75 6.30
CA LEU A 125 -5.41 -3.96 5.24
C LEU A 125 -5.66 -2.52 5.68
N VAL A 126 -6.01 -2.26 6.93
CA VAL A 126 -6.13 -0.89 7.47
C VAL A 126 -4.80 -0.14 7.32
N VAL A 127 -3.66 -0.78 7.67
CA VAL A 127 -2.35 -0.14 7.45
C VAL A 127 -2.11 0.17 5.99
N VAL A 128 -2.36 -0.79 5.09
CA VAL A 128 -2.18 -0.60 3.64
C VAL A 128 -3.04 0.55 3.14
N VAL A 129 -4.33 0.58 3.48
CA VAL A 129 -5.29 1.60 3.03
C VAL A 129 -4.83 3.00 3.43
N PHE A 130 -4.46 3.20 4.69
CA PHE A 130 -4.08 4.53 5.16
C PHE A 130 -2.70 4.97 4.67
N VAL A 131 -1.74 4.05 4.55
CA VAL A 131 -0.39 4.38 4.02
C VAL A 131 -0.48 4.68 2.52
N ASP A 132 -1.19 3.85 1.75
CA ASP A 132 -1.30 4.05 0.31
C ASP A 132 -2.13 5.30 -0.04
N ALA A 133 -3.19 5.59 0.73
CA ALA A 133 -3.97 6.82 0.56
C ALA A 133 -3.18 8.11 0.83
N GLU A 134 -2.18 8.08 1.74
CA GLU A 134 -1.38 9.25 2.09
C GLU A 134 -0.09 9.37 1.25
N LEU A 135 0.57 8.27 0.96
CA LEU A 135 1.93 8.24 0.42
C LEU A 135 2.07 7.50 -0.91
N LEU A 136 0.98 6.90 -1.43
CA LEU A 136 1.00 6.06 -2.64
C LEU A 136 2.05 4.95 -2.56
N LEU A 137 2.21 4.36 -1.36
CA LEU A 137 3.21 3.35 -1.06
C LEU A 137 2.59 2.21 -0.22
N ILE A 138 2.92 0.98 -0.56
CA ILE A 138 2.53 -0.20 0.22
C ILE A 138 3.75 -0.75 0.97
N PRO A 139 3.76 -0.74 2.32
CA PRO A 139 4.89 -1.23 3.09
C PRO A 139 5.12 -2.73 2.90
N LEU A 140 6.29 -3.13 2.42
CA LEU A 140 6.64 -4.54 2.18
C LEU A 140 6.57 -5.41 3.44
N GLN A 141 6.89 -4.83 4.61
CA GLN A 141 6.81 -5.54 5.89
C GLN A 141 5.38 -6.02 6.17
N VAL A 142 4.38 -5.22 5.81
CA VAL A 142 2.95 -5.55 5.99
C VAL A 142 2.55 -6.69 5.06
N THR A 143 2.95 -6.63 3.78
CA THR A 143 2.61 -7.67 2.80
C THR A 143 3.30 -9.00 3.11
N TRP A 144 4.55 -8.99 3.55
CA TRP A 144 5.24 -10.21 3.97
C TRP A 144 4.66 -10.82 5.24
N LEU A 145 4.31 -9.99 6.23
CA LEU A 145 3.64 -10.47 7.45
C LEU A 145 2.29 -11.10 7.12
N GLY A 146 1.52 -10.47 6.23
CA GLY A 146 0.24 -11.00 5.79
C GLY A 146 0.37 -12.28 4.98
N THR A 147 1.39 -12.40 4.12
CA THR A 147 1.69 -13.65 3.40
C THR A 147 2.04 -14.78 4.38
N ALA A 148 2.86 -14.50 5.38
CA ALA A 148 3.18 -15.48 6.41
C ALA A 148 1.94 -15.90 7.22
N ALA A 149 1.06 -14.94 7.57
CA ALA A 149 -0.21 -15.23 8.22
C ALA A 149 -1.15 -16.06 7.34
N GLY A 150 -1.20 -15.79 6.02
CA GLY A 150 -1.98 -16.57 5.06
C GLY A 150 -1.49 -18.01 4.92
N LEU A 151 -0.18 -18.23 4.84
CA LEU A 151 0.40 -19.58 4.84
C LEU A 151 0.08 -20.34 6.13
N ALA A 152 0.23 -19.67 7.28
CA ALA A 152 -0.12 -20.25 8.57
C ALA A 152 -1.61 -20.60 8.68
N ALA A 153 -2.47 -19.72 8.21
CA ALA A 153 -3.92 -19.96 8.19
C ALA A 153 -4.31 -21.11 7.25
N GLY A 154 -3.68 -21.23 6.10
CA GLY A 154 -3.85 -22.36 5.19
C GLY A 154 -3.54 -23.71 5.83
N VAL A 155 -2.57 -23.75 6.76
CA VAL A 155 -2.24 -24.95 7.52
C VAL A 155 -3.19 -25.18 8.70
N LEU A 156 -3.56 -24.12 9.44
CA LEU A 156 -4.22 -24.23 10.74
C LEU A 156 -5.74 -24.11 10.67
N VAL A 157 -6.25 -23.29 9.74
CA VAL A 157 -7.68 -22.90 9.73
C VAL A 157 -8.42 -23.48 8.53
N GLN A 158 -7.84 -23.46 7.33
CA GLN A 158 -8.24 -24.07 6.05
C GLN A 158 -9.62 -23.73 5.46
N HIS A 159 -10.69 -23.61 6.26
CA HIS A 159 -12.07 -23.42 5.80
C HIS A 159 -12.26 -22.28 4.81
N HIS A 160 -11.53 -21.18 5.03
CA HIS A 160 -11.62 -19.98 4.20
C HIS A 160 -11.08 -20.14 2.76
N LEU A 161 -10.39 -21.25 2.46
CA LEU A 161 -9.77 -21.50 1.15
C LEU A 161 -10.61 -22.42 0.24
N TYR A 162 -11.63 -23.07 0.76
CA TYR A 162 -12.41 -24.08 0.03
C TYR A 162 -13.88 -23.68 -0.07
N LEU A 163 -14.45 -23.86 -1.28
CA LEU A 163 -15.86 -23.61 -1.59
C LEU A 163 -16.82 -24.58 -0.91
N ASP A 164 -16.38 -25.81 -0.69
CA ASP A 164 -17.20 -26.87 -0.15
C ASP A 164 -17.31 -26.85 1.38
N GLY A 165 -16.53 -25.98 2.03
CA GLY A 165 -16.49 -25.87 3.49
C GLY A 165 -15.93 -27.13 4.18
N ILE A 166 -15.37 -28.08 3.44
CA ILE A 166 -14.79 -29.31 3.96
C ILE A 166 -13.35 -29.06 4.39
N ALA A 167 -12.98 -29.51 5.58
CA ALA A 167 -11.60 -29.46 6.04
C ALA A 167 -10.77 -30.51 5.27
N HIS A 168 -9.86 -30.03 4.47
CA HIS A 168 -8.86 -30.85 3.78
C HIS A 168 -7.60 -31.02 4.66
N GLY A 169 -6.64 -31.84 4.24
CA GLY A 169 -5.39 -31.99 4.95
C GLY A 169 -4.56 -30.68 4.97
N TRP A 170 -3.74 -30.49 6.00
CA TRP A 170 -2.89 -29.30 6.12
C TRP A 170 -2.02 -29.03 4.89
N GLN A 171 -1.64 -30.09 4.18
CA GLN A 171 -0.86 -30.00 2.92
C GLN A 171 -1.66 -29.34 1.81
N ASP A 172 -2.95 -29.68 1.70
CA ASP A 172 -3.85 -29.11 0.69
C ASP A 172 -4.11 -27.64 0.97
N GLY A 173 -4.34 -27.28 2.24
CA GLY A 173 -4.51 -25.88 2.64
C GLY A 173 -3.25 -25.04 2.37
N LEU A 174 -2.07 -25.57 2.71
CA LEU A 174 -0.80 -24.91 2.38
C LEU A 174 -0.65 -24.72 0.87
N TRP A 175 -0.95 -25.78 0.09
CA TRP A 175 -0.84 -25.74 -1.36
C TRP A 175 -1.81 -24.75 -1.99
N MET A 176 -3.04 -24.62 -1.45
CA MET A 176 -4.01 -23.61 -1.89
C MET A 176 -3.53 -22.18 -1.61
N SER A 177 -2.95 -21.93 -0.44
CA SER A 177 -2.33 -20.64 -0.12
C SER A 177 -1.17 -20.30 -1.06
N VAL A 178 -0.30 -21.28 -1.36
CA VAL A 178 0.80 -21.09 -2.32
C VAL A 178 0.29 -20.83 -3.73
N LYS A 179 -0.72 -21.59 -4.20
CA LYS A 179 -1.36 -21.33 -5.51
C LYS A 179 -1.97 -19.94 -5.56
N GLY A 180 -2.63 -19.51 -4.49
CA GLY A 180 -3.21 -18.18 -4.37
C GLY A 180 -2.15 -17.07 -4.44
N PHE A 181 -1.03 -17.25 -3.72
CA PHE A 181 0.11 -16.34 -3.80
C PHE A 181 0.66 -16.23 -5.23
N LEU A 182 0.92 -17.38 -5.86
CA LEU A 182 1.46 -17.41 -7.23
C LEU A 182 0.49 -16.80 -8.24
N ALA A 183 -0.80 -17.02 -8.09
CA ALA A 183 -1.82 -16.44 -8.95
C ALA A 183 -1.88 -14.92 -8.77
N GLY A 184 -1.91 -14.43 -7.51
CA GLY A 184 -1.99 -13.00 -7.21
C GLY A 184 -0.73 -12.24 -7.61
N PHE A 185 0.42 -12.72 -7.12
CA PHE A 185 1.72 -12.12 -7.44
C PHE A 185 2.03 -12.24 -8.94
N GLY A 186 1.97 -13.46 -9.50
CA GLY A 186 2.32 -13.73 -10.89
C GLY A 186 1.37 -13.04 -11.88
N GLY A 187 0.06 -13.04 -11.59
CA GLY A 187 -0.95 -12.37 -12.42
C GLY A 187 -0.71 -10.86 -12.52
N LEU A 188 -0.58 -10.17 -11.39
CA LEU A 188 -0.31 -8.74 -11.39
C LEU A 188 1.09 -8.39 -11.90
N TRP A 189 2.09 -9.21 -11.59
CA TRP A 189 3.44 -9.05 -12.14
C TRP A 189 3.45 -9.13 -13.67
N LEU A 190 2.70 -10.07 -14.25
CA LEU A 190 2.52 -10.16 -15.69
C LEU A 190 1.87 -8.89 -16.26
N VAL A 191 0.84 -8.34 -15.59
CA VAL A 191 0.22 -7.06 -15.97
C VAL A 191 1.24 -5.92 -15.95
N VAL A 192 2.10 -5.85 -14.92
CA VAL A 192 3.18 -4.86 -14.85
C VAL A 192 4.15 -4.98 -16.02
N ILE A 193 4.57 -6.21 -16.38
CA ILE A 193 5.47 -6.44 -17.52
C ILE A 193 4.80 -6.05 -18.84
N LEU A 194 3.58 -6.53 -19.08
CA LEU A 194 2.84 -6.21 -20.31
C LEU A 194 2.54 -4.71 -20.39
N GLY A 195 2.18 -4.09 -19.27
CA GLY A 195 1.98 -2.65 -19.19
C GLY A 195 3.25 -1.85 -19.50
N LYS A 196 4.42 -2.32 -19.00
CA LYS A 196 5.72 -1.71 -19.31
C LYS A 196 6.08 -1.87 -20.79
N LEU A 197 5.79 -3.02 -21.40
CA LEU A 197 6.02 -3.23 -22.83
C LEU A 197 5.13 -2.34 -23.71
N ALA A 198 3.87 -2.14 -23.30
CA ALA A 198 2.90 -1.36 -24.06
C ALA A 198 3.01 0.16 -23.81
N PHE A 199 3.26 0.59 -22.57
CA PHE A 199 3.15 1.98 -22.13
C PHE A 199 4.36 2.46 -21.31
N GLY A 200 5.45 1.72 -21.26
CA GLY A 200 6.58 1.95 -20.37
C GLY A 200 7.42 3.20 -20.65
N LYS A 201 7.03 4.02 -21.64
CA LYS A 201 7.71 5.27 -22.01
C LYS A 201 6.68 6.35 -22.27
N LYS A 202 6.83 7.51 -21.65
CA LYS A 202 6.09 8.72 -21.99
C LYS A 202 6.98 9.56 -22.90
N ASP A 203 6.60 9.71 -24.15
CA ASP A 203 7.31 10.52 -25.14
C ASP A 203 6.70 11.92 -25.18
N LEU A 204 7.47 12.91 -24.73
CA LEU A 204 7.10 14.31 -24.75
C LEU A 204 7.89 14.99 -25.88
N SER A 205 7.19 15.41 -26.93
CA SER A 205 7.76 16.19 -28.02
C SER A 205 7.25 17.63 -27.97
N PHE A 206 8.18 18.59 -28.07
CA PHE A 206 7.88 20.02 -27.97
C PHE A 206 8.09 20.67 -29.35
N GLU A 207 7.15 21.51 -29.80
CA GLU A 207 7.29 22.28 -31.00
C GLU A 207 8.48 23.24 -30.96
N LYS A 208 8.72 23.84 -29.78
CA LYS A 208 9.87 24.69 -29.49
C LYS A 208 10.72 24.02 -28.42
N ALA A 209 12.05 24.23 -28.52
CA ALA A 209 12.94 23.70 -27.49
C ALA A 209 12.64 24.33 -26.12
N VAL A 210 12.32 23.51 -25.13
CA VAL A 210 12.02 23.90 -23.74
C VAL A 210 13.26 23.76 -22.86
N GLU A 211 13.35 24.57 -21.85
CA GLU A 211 14.45 24.51 -20.88
C GLU A 211 14.19 23.38 -19.88
N TRP A 212 15.25 22.68 -19.55
CA TRP A 212 15.22 21.66 -18.51
C TRP A 212 16.49 21.76 -17.66
N MET A 213 16.37 21.33 -16.38
CA MET A 213 17.49 21.29 -15.45
C MET A 213 17.31 20.22 -14.40
N LEU A 214 18.41 19.74 -13.84
CA LEU A 214 18.40 19.03 -12.56
C LEU A 214 18.49 20.07 -11.46
N ARG A 215 17.60 19.99 -10.48
CA ARG A 215 17.59 20.83 -9.29
C ARG A 215 17.92 19.99 -8.08
N GLU A 216 18.89 20.45 -7.30
CA GLU A 216 19.23 19.87 -6.01
C GLU A 216 18.08 19.99 -5.00
N PRO A 217 18.04 19.13 -3.96
CA PRO A 217 17.03 19.21 -2.91
C PRO A 217 17.02 20.59 -2.24
N ASP A 218 15.83 21.14 -2.04
CA ASP A 218 15.64 22.38 -1.27
C ASP A 218 15.21 21.99 0.15
N GLU A 219 16.08 22.21 1.13
CA GLU A 219 15.83 21.93 2.55
C GLU A 219 14.69 22.79 3.14
N ASN A 220 14.33 23.89 2.48
CA ASN A 220 13.25 24.78 2.92
C ASN A 220 11.92 24.52 2.21
N ALA A 221 11.86 23.55 1.29
CA ALA A 221 10.63 23.22 0.61
C ALA A 221 9.60 22.60 1.57
N GLU A 222 8.28 22.77 1.27
CA GLU A 222 7.21 22.17 2.05
C GLU A 222 7.33 20.64 2.11
N GLU A 223 6.96 20.03 3.26
CA GLU A 223 7.00 18.58 3.44
C GLU A 223 6.18 17.88 2.35
N ASN A 224 6.77 16.85 1.73
CA ASN A 224 6.23 16.03 0.64
C ASN A 224 6.11 16.72 -0.73
N THR A 225 6.84 17.80 -0.98
CA THR A 225 6.97 18.35 -2.34
C THR A 225 8.11 17.68 -3.11
N PRO A 226 8.04 17.61 -4.47
CA PRO A 226 9.14 17.08 -5.30
C PRO A 226 10.47 17.78 -5.06
N GLU A 227 10.45 19.01 -4.56
CA GLU A 227 11.60 19.89 -4.35
C GLU A 227 12.46 19.49 -3.14
N GLN A 228 11.95 18.64 -2.22
CA GLN A 228 12.75 18.10 -1.10
C GLN A 228 13.78 17.05 -1.52
N GLN A 229 13.74 16.59 -2.75
CA GLN A 229 14.69 15.64 -3.29
C GLN A 229 15.22 16.14 -4.62
N LEU A 230 16.25 15.48 -5.14
CA LEU A 230 16.71 15.74 -6.50
C LEU A 230 15.52 15.67 -7.44
N CYS A 231 15.31 16.69 -8.26
CA CYS A 231 14.21 16.73 -9.20
C CYS A 231 14.66 17.11 -10.61
N PHE A 232 13.97 16.54 -11.58
CA PHE A 232 14.08 16.91 -12.98
C PHE A 232 13.00 17.93 -13.30
N VAL A 233 13.42 19.14 -13.67
CA VAL A 233 12.50 20.24 -14.02
C VAL A 233 12.49 20.40 -15.53
N ILE A 234 11.32 20.38 -16.14
CA ILE A 234 11.14 20.62 -17.58
C ILE A 234 9.89 21.49 -17.79
N ASP A 235 10.02 22.53 -18.58
CA ASP A 235 8.95 23.50 -18.88
C ASP A 235 8.26 24.05 -17.61
N GLY A 236 9.02 24.19 -16.52
CA GLY A 236 8.53 24.65 -15.22
C GLY A 236 7.88 23.57 -14.35
N GLU A 237 7.63 22.36 -14.85
CA GLU A 237 7.13 21.24 -14.07
C GLU A 237 8.28 20.47 -13.42
N ALA A 238 8.21 20.26 -12.09
CA ALA A 238 9.19 19.50 -11.34
C ALA A 238 8.73 18.04 -11.18
N HIS A 239 9.59 17.12 -11.59
CA HIS A 239 9.40 15.66 -11.41
C HIS A 239 10.41 15.15 -10.38
N ALA A 240 9.93 14.54 -9.31
CA ALA A 240 10.79 13.97 -8.28
C ALA A 240 11.64 12.83 -8.85
N TRP A 241 12.93 12.75 -8.44
CA TRP A 241 13.86 11.75 -8.94
C TRP A 241 13.40 10.32 -8.69
N GLY A 242 12.87 10.06 -7.50
CA GLY A 242 12.28 8.76 -7.13
C GLY A 242 11.06 8.36 -7.97
N ASP A 243 10.39 9.32 -8.62
CA ASP A 243 9.26 9.09 -9.51
C ASP A 243 9.67 8.78 -10.95
N LEU A 244 10.93 9.02 -11.29
CA LEU A 244 11.46 8.80 -12.64
C LEU A 244 12.21 7.47 -12.76
N PHE A 245 12.86 7.01 -11.68
CA PHE A 245 13.72 5.84 -11.71
C PHE A 245 13.29 4.85 -10.64
N TYR A 246 12.57 3.82 -11.04
CA TYR A 246 12.11 2.73 -10.18
C TYR A 246 13.02 1.50 -10.25
N ARG A 247 13.80 1.38 -11.35
CA ARG A 247 14.68 0.23 -11.63
C ARG A 247 15.98 0.71 -12.24
N ASP A 248 17.04 -0.06 -12.04
CA ASP A 248 18.35 0.21 -12.64
C ASP A 248 18.34 0.28 -14.19
N SER A 249 17.30 -0.34 -14.80
CA SER A 249 17.11 -0.35 -16.26
C SER A 249 16.40 0.89 -16.81
N ASP A 250 15.84 1.73 -15.94
CA ASP A 250 15.07 2.90 -16.35
C ASP A 250 16.00 3.99 -16.89
N GLN A 251 15.59 4.62 -17.98
CA GLN A 251 16.40 5.60 -18.70
C GLN A 251 15.55 6.81 -19.04
N LEU A 252 16.01 7.96 -18.65
CA LEU A 252 15.49 9.25 -19.10
C LEU A 252 16.33 9.69 -20.30
N ILE A 253 15.72 9.80 -21.47
CA ILE A 253 16.41 10.20 -22.69
C ILE A 253 15.97 11.60 -23.06
N ILE A 254 16.94 12.51 -23.20
CA ILE A 254 16.71 13.91 -23.57
C ILE A 254 17.37 14.18 -24.90
N GLU A 255 16.58 14.50 -25.91
CA GLU A 255 17.04 14.90 -27.23
C GLU A 255 16.89 16.42 -27.39
N GLY A 256 17.98 17.09 -27.73
CA GLY A 256 17.97 18.54 -27.80
C GLY A 256 19.32 19.16 -28.12
N SER A 257 19.57 20.34 -27.57
CA SER A 257 20.80 21.10 -27.83
C SER A 257 21.20 21.97 -26.63
N GLY A 258 22.44 22.45 -26.65
CA GLY A 258 22.89 23.39 -25.65
C GLY A 258 23.05 22.80 -24.25
N PHE A 259 23.33 21.49 -24.17
CA PHE A 259 23.59 20.82 -22.89
C PHE A 259 24.79 21.42 -22.18
N ARG A 260 24.68 21.63 -20.89
CA ARG A 260 25.73 22.12 -20.00
C ARG A 260 25.90 21.18 -18.82
N VAL A 261 27.14 20.84 -18.56
CA VAL A 261 27.57 20.05 -17.40
C VAL A 261 28.51 20.94 -16.60
N ASP A 262 28.18 21.29 -15.37
CA ASP A 262 28.91 22.21 -14.51
C ASP A 262 29.26 23.54 -15.22
N GLY A 263 28.25 24.08 -15.96
CA GLY A 263 28.39 25.32 -16.72
C GLY A 263 29.17 25.20 -18.03
N LYS A 264 29.80 24.05 -18.34
CA LYS A 264 30.57 23.82 -19.58
C LYS A 264 29.67 23.25 -20.66
N LYS A 265 29.63 23.85 -21.84
CA LYS A 265 28.87 23.35 -22.98
C LYS A 265 29.42 22.01 -23.44
N VAL A 266 28.50 21.05 -23.64
CA VAL A 266 28.77 19.75 -24.23
C VAL A 266 28.02 19.64 -25.56
N ASP A 267 28.78 19.46 -26.63
CA ASP A 267 28.19 19.32 -27.96
C ASP A 267 27.69 17.88 -28.18
N THR A 268 26.45 17.62 -27.82
CA THR A 268 25.73 16.36 -28.02
C THR A 268 24.30 16.65 -28.46
N LYS A 269 23.69 15.70 -29.18
CA LYS A 269 22.27 15.80 -29.61
C LYS A 269 21.34 15.05 -28.68
N SER A 270 21.88 14.14 -27.87
CA SER A 270 21.12 13.35 -26.93
C SER A 270 21.92 13.08 -25.66
N LEU A 271 21.21 12.95 -24.56
CA LEU A 271 21.71 12.66 -23.24
C LEU A 271 20.85 11.55 -22.63
N VAL A 272 21.48 10.55 -22.05
CA VAL A 272 20.80 9.44 -21.38
C VAL A 272 21.14 9.49 -19.91
N ILE A 273 20.14 9.58 -19.07
CA ILE A 273 20.29 9.54 -17.62
C ILE A 273 19.75 8.20 -17.13
N LYS A 274 20.52 7.52 -16.31
CA LYS A 274 20.17 6.28 -15.62
C LYS A 274 20.33 6.54 -14.14
N GLY A 275 19.33 6.35 -13.34
CA GLY A 275 19.30 6.50 -11.90
C GLY A 275 20.42 7.29 -11.20
N ASP A 276 21.62 6.76 -11.24
CA ASP A 276 22.84 7.27 -10.60
C ASP A 276 23.85 7.94 -11.54
N ARG A 277 23.67 7.82 -12.87
CA ARG A 277 24.68 8.20 -13.87
C ARG A 277 24.12 8.86 -15.11
N VAL A 278 24.93 9.67 -15.74
CA VAL A 278 24.67 10.36 -17.02
C VAL A 278 25.61 9.84 -18.10
N GLU A 279 25.06 9.34 -19.19
CA GLU A 279 25.85 8.88 -20.34
C GLU A 279 25.90 9.97 -21.41
N LEU A 280 27.11 10.45 -21.69
CA LEU A 280 27.43 11.52 -22.63
C LEU A 280 28.55 11.07 -23.58
N LYS A 281 28.27 10.91 -24.86
CA LYS A 281 29.29 10.57 -25.91
C LYS A 281 30.24 9.44 -25.49
N GLY A 282 29.72 8.39 -24.79
CA GLY A 282 30.54 7.28 -24.34
C GLY A 282 31.33 7.54 -23.04
N LYS A 283 31.14 8.70 -22.39
CA LYS A 283 31.59 8.96 -21.04
C LYS A 283 30.43 8.82 -20.06
N THR A 284 30.69 8.15 -18.98
CA THR A 284 29.75 8.01 -17.86
C THR A 284 30.19 8.94 -16.74
N LEU A 285 29.29 9.79 -16.28
CA LEU A 285 29.48 10.70 -15.14
C LEU A 285 28.49 10.31 -14.06
N MET A 286 28.93 10.29 -12.80
CA MET A 286 28.01 10.07 -11.67
C MET A 286 27.25 11.36 -11.37
N ILE A 287 25.96 11.24 -11.05
CA ILE A 287 25.11 12.41 -10.75
C ILE A 287 25.57 13.10 -9.47
N GLU A 288 26.04 12.34 -8.50
CA GLU A 288 26.59 12.85 -7.23
C GLU A 288 27.80 13.78 -7.40
N ASP A 289 28.56 13.61 -8.49
CA ASP A 289 29.73 14.40 -8.79
C ASP A 289 29.41 15.70 -9.57
N LEU A 290 28.14 15.84 -10.02
CA LEU A 290 27.69 16.95 -10.87
C LEU A 290 27.12 18.09 -10.01
N LYS A 291 27.61 19.31 -10.20
CA LYS A 291 27.05 20.52 -9.58
C LYS A 291 25.82 21.06 -10.32
N SER A 292 25.80 20.90 -11.63
CA SER A 292 24.69 21.37 -12.46
C SER A 292 24.61 20.59 -13.75
N LEU A 293 23.38 20.29 -14.18
CA LEU A 293 23.10 19.69 -15.47
C LEU A 293 21.84 20.31 -16.03
N ASP A 294 21.98 20.99 -17.16
CA ASP A 294 20.87 21.73 -17.81
C ASP A 294 21.02 21.77 -19.33
N GLY A 295 19.97 22.19 -20.01
CA GLY A 295 19.97 22.34 -21.46
C GLY A 295 18.59 22.67 -22.04
N LYS A 296 18.49 22.52 -23.35
CA LYS A 296 17.21 22.68 -24.09
C LYS A 296 16.84 21.37 -24.74
N ALA A 297 15.62 20.90 -24.45
CA ALA A 297 15.04 19.67 -24.96
C ALA A 297 14.01 19.97 -26.05
N ARG A 298 14.00 19.17 -27.12
CA ARG A 298 12.92 19.09 -28.09
C ARG A 298 12.08 17.85 -27.89
N ARG A 299 12.69 16.79 -27.35
CA ARG A 299 12.02 15.53 -27.07
C ARG A 299 12.57 14.95 -25.79
N VAL A 300 11.69 14.49 -24.90
CA VAL A 300 12.07 13.84 -23.67
C VAL A 300 11.27 12.56 -23.52
N ILE A 301 11.99 11.45 -23.32
CA ILE A 301 11.38 10.15 -23.08
C ILE A 301 11.56 9.85 -21.60
N ILE A 302 10.45 9.91 -20.87
CA ILE A 302 10.39 9.65 -19.43
C ILE A 302 10.00 8.19 -19.22
N PRO A 303 10.74 7.41 -18.42
CA PRO A 303 10.32 6.08 -18.04
C PRO A 303 9.02 6.16 -17.23
N ARG A 304 8.08 5.26 -17.49
CA ARG A 304 6.79 5.21 -16.79
C ARG A 304 6.50 3.79 -16.34
N GLU A 305 6.13 3.64 -15.10
CA GLU A 305 5.56 2.37 -14.64
C GLU A 305 4.04 2.37 -14.84
N ALA A 306 3.52 1.23 -15.29
CA ALA A 306 2.08 1.05 -15.46
C ALA A 306 1.38 0.84 -14.10
N MET A 307 2.09 0.24 -13.13
CA MET A 307 1.57 -0.10 -11.81
C MET A 307 2.73 -0.31 -10.83
N GLY A 308 2.56 0.07 -9.57
CA GLY A 308 3.56 -0.10 -8.51
C GLY A 308 3.78 -1.58 -8.14
N MET A 309 5.04 -1.94 -7.82
CA MET A 309 5.34 -3.28 -7.32
C MET A 309 4.67 -3.58 -5.97
N GLY A 310 4.33 -2.55 -5.19
CA GLY A 310 3.59 -2.70 -3.95
C GLY A 310 2.25 -3.41 -4.13
N ASP A 311 1.50 -3.06 -5.18
CA ASP A 311 0.23 -3.70 -5.52
C ASP A 311 0.41 -5.19 -5.87
N VAL A 312 1.52 -5.54 -6.53
CA VAL A 312 1.86 -6.94 -6.86
C VAL A 312 2.07 -7.76 -5.59
N TYR A 313 2.85 -7.23 -4.62
CA TYR A 313 3.05 -7.90 -3.33
C TYR A 313 1.76 -7.99 -2.52
N LEU A 314 0.95 -6.92 -2.52
CA LEU A 314 -0.35 -6.92 -1.86
C LEU A 314 -1.27 -7.99 -2.45
N MET A 315 -1.33 -8.08 -3.77
CA MET A 315 -2.19 -9.07 -4.42
C MET A 315 -1.69 -10.51 -4.20
N GLY A 316 -0.37 -10.72 -4.13
CA GLY A 316 0.22 -11.99 -3.71
C GLY A 316 -0.22 -12.37 -2.29
N MET A 317 -0.14 -11.43 -1.35
CA MET A 317 -0.63 -11.61 0.03
C MET A 317 -2.13 -11.95 0.06
N LEU A 318 -2.96 -11.18 -0.66
CA LEU A 318 -4.42 -11.43 -0.71
C LEU A 318 -4.76 -12.79 -1.31
N GLY A 319 -4.10 -13.16 -2.41
CA GLY A 319 -4.26 -14.49 -3.01
C GLY A 319 -3.84 -15.61 -2.06
N CYS A 320 -2.75 -15.41 -1.31
CA CYS A 320 -2.29 -16.35 -0.28
C CYS A 320 -3.32 -16.53 0.83
N CYS A 321 -3.93 -15.42 1.27
CA CYS A 321 -4.91 -15.40 2.36
C CYS A 321 -6.29 -15.90 1.96
N LEU A 322 -6.72 -15.70 0.72
CA LEU A 322 -8.11 -15.86 0.29
C LEU A 322 -8.31 -16.84 -0.89
N GLY A 323 -7.21 -17.48 -1.34
CA GLY A 323 -7.23 -18.40 -2.45
C GLY A 323 -7.15 -17.73 -3.83
N TRP A 324 -6.87 -18.52 -4.88
CA TRP A 324 -6.63 -18.00 -6.23
C TRP A 324 -7.89 -17.40 -6.90
N GLN A 325 -9.08 -17.89 -6.55
CA GLN A 325 -10.35 -17.35 -7.06
C GLN A 325 -10.58 -15.91 -6.61
N SER A 326 -10.16 -15.61 -5.38
CA SER A 326 -10.24 -14.24 -4.82
C SER A 326 -9.45 -13.24 -5.63
N VAL A 327 -8.35 -13.67 -6.28
CA VAL A 327 -7.49 -12.81 -7.09
C VAL A 327 -8.28 -12.18 -8.24
N ILE A 328 -9.00 -13.02 -9.00
CA ILE A 328 -9.79 -12.57 -10.15
C ILE A 328 -10.88 -11.61 -9.70
N PHE A 329 -11.63 -12.00 -8.68
CA PHE A 329 -12.70 -11.18 -8.13
C PHE A 329 -12.17 -9.84 -7.58
N THR A 330 -11.11 -9.89 -6.77
CA THR A 330 -10.54 -8.70 -6.11
C THR A 330 -10.02 -7.69 -7.13
N VAL A 331 -9.30 -8.14 -8.17
CA VAL A 331 -8.82 -7.24 -9.23
C VAL A 331 -9.97 -6.59 -9.97
N PHE A 332 -10.99 -7.38 -10.34
CA PHE A 332 -12.17 -6.84 -11.01
C PHE A 332 -12.92 -5.83 -10.13
N ALA A 333 -13.20 -6.19 -8.89
CA ALA A 333 -13.87 -5.30 -7.93
C ALA A 333 -13.04 -4.04 -7.65
N ALA A 334 -11.71 -4.15 -7.52
CA ALA A 334 -10.82 -3.01 -7.33
C ALA A 334 -10.86 -2.03 -8.51
N CYS A 335 -10.92 -2.53 -9.75
CA CYS A 335 -11.09 -1.66 -10.91
C CYS A 335 -12.41 -0.87 -10.84
N LEU A 336 -13.52 -1.52 -10.47
CA LEU A 336 -14.81 -0.86 -10.32
C LEU A 336 -14.78 0.18 -9.19
N PHE A 337 -14.22 -0.16 -8.03
CA PHE A 337 -14.06 0.78 -6.91
C PHE A 337 -13.16 1.96 -7.27
N SER A 338 -12.06 1.73 -7.99
CA SER A 338 -11.18 2.81 -8.44
C SER A 338 -11.89 3.77 -9.38
N ILE A 339 -12.67 3.25 -10.34
CA ILE A 339 -13.48 4.09 -11.23
C ILE A 339 -14.52 4.89 -10.44
N PHE A 340 -15.21 4.24 -9.51
CA PHE A 340 -16.20 4.90 -8.64
C PHE A 340 -15.56 6.01 -7.80
N LEU A 341 -14.41 5.75 -7.18
CA LEU A 341 -13.68 6.73 -6.37
C LEU A 341 -13.16 7.89 -7.23
N ALA A 342 -12.70 7.62 -8.45
CA ALA A 342 -12.27 8.66 -9.40
C ALA A 342 -13.43 9.60 -9.76
N ILE A 343 -14.60 9.05 -10.04
CA ILE A 343 -15.81 9.83 -10.36
C ILE A 343 -16.25 10.64 -9.14
N LEU A 344 -16.31 10.04 -7.95
CA LEU A 344 -16.73 10.69 -6.72
C LEU A 344 -15.76 11.81 -6.31
N GLY A 345 -14.45 11.55 -6.43
CA GLY A 345 -13.39 12.53 -6.12
C GLY A 345 -13.20 13.59 -7.20
N ARG A 346 -13.94 13.54 -8.31
CA ARG A 346 -13.78 14.43 -9.47
C ARG A 346 -12.32 14.50 -9.95
N LEU A 347 -11.61 13.38 -9.84
CA LEU A 347 -10.21 13.31 -10.25
C LEU A 347 -10.10 13.36 -11.77
N GLY A 348 -9.29 14.31 -12.27
CA GLY A 348 -9.02 14.44 -13.70
C GLY A 348 -8.19 13.27 -14.26
N PHE A 349 -8.23 13.08 -15.58
CA PHE A 349 -7.35 12.12 -16.24
C PHE A 349 -5.88 12.45 -15.97
N GLY A 350 -5.12 11.45 -15.51
CA GLY A 350 -3.69 11.58 -15.24
C GLY A 350 -3.31 11.82 -13.78
N GLN A 351 -4.28 12.03 -12.88
CA GLN A 351 -3.98 12.07 -11.44
C GLN A 351 -3.74 10.65 -10.91
N ARG A 352 -2.78 10.52 -10.00
CA ARG A 352 -2.45 9.23 -9.38
C ARG A 352 -3.54 8.87 -8.37
N LEU A 353 -4.11 7.68 -8.52
CA LEU A 353 -5.09 7.11 -7.60
C LEU A 353 -4.41 6.00 -6.79
N PRO A 354 -4.54 6.00 -5.45
CA PRO A 354 -4.09 4.88 -4.65
C PRO A 354 -4.93 3.63 -4.98
N PHE A 355 -4.29 2.59 -5.49
CA PHE A 355 -4.97 1.36 -5.89
C PHE A 355 -5.13 0.37 -4.73
N GLY A 356 -4.25 0.45 -3.71
CA GLY A 356 -4.30 -0.38 -2.52
C GLY A 356 -5.63 -0.34 -1.76
N PRO A 357 -6.25 0.84 -1.51
CA PRO A 357 -7.59 0.92 -0.92
C PRO A 357 -8.65 0.17 -1.72
N SER A 358 -8.61 0.25 -3.04
CA SER A 358 -9.54 -0.46 -3.91
C SER A 358 -9.35 -1.97 -3.86
N LEU A 359 -8.10 -2.45 -3.82
CA LEU A 359 -7.78 -3.86 -3.62
C LEU A 359 -8.24 -4.36 -2.24
N ALA A 360 -8.03 -3.57 -1.19
CA ALA A 360 -8.49 -3.91 0.15
C ALA A 360 -10.01 -4.01 0.25
N LEU A 361 -10.75 -3.09 -0.39
CA LEU A 361 -12.20 -3.16 -0.49
C LEU A 361 -12.65 -4.38 -1.28
N GLY A 362 -12.04 -4.68 -2.43
CA GLY A 362 -12.34 -5.86 -3.23
C GLY A 362 -12.13 -7.16 -2.45
N ALA A 363 -11.01 -7.26 -1.71
CA ALA A 363 -10.73 -8.39 -0.85
C ALA A 363 -11.75 -8.52 0.31
N THR A 364 -12.15 -7.39 0.90
CA THR A 364 -13.19 -7.38 1.94
C THR A 364 -14.53 -7.85 1.37
N CYS A 365 -14.93 -7.40 0.18
CA CYS A 365 -16.13 -7.89 -0.50
C CYS A 365 -16.05 -9.40 -0.77
N TRP A 366 -14.86 -9.92 -1.15
CA TRP A 366 -14.68 -11.36 -1.33
C TRP A 366 -14.97 -12.15 -0.05
N ILE A 367 -14.52 -11.69 1.10
CA ILE A 367 -14.73 -12.37 2.38
C ILE A 367 -16.23 -12.58 2.66
N PHE A 368 -17.08 -11.63 2.28
CA PHE A 368 -18.53 -11.71 2.58
C PHE A 368 -19.36 -12.32 1.45
N TRP A 369 -19.02 -12.03 0.20
CA TRP A 369 -19.85 -12.38 -0.96
C TRP A 369 -19.09 -13.05 -2.10
N GLY A 370 -17.80 -13.23 -1.96
CA GLY A 370 -16.95 -13.72 -3.07
C GLY A 370 -17.32 -15.13 -3.51
N TRP A 371 -17.64 -16.00 -2.57
CA TRP A 371 -18.04 -17.37 -2.87
C TRP A 371 -19.35 -17.45 -3.64
N GLN A 372 -20.33 -16.64 -3.27
CA GLN A 372 -21.59 -16.56 -3.99
C GLN A 372 -21.39 -16.02 -5.42
N ALA A 373 -20.57 -14.98 -5.56
CA ALA A 373 -20.22 -14.40 -6.85
C ALA A 373 -19.47 -15.41 -7.72
N TRP A 374 -18.53 -16.15 -7.13
CA TRP A 374 -17.80 -17.19 -7.84
C TRP A 374 -18.68 -18.35 -8.29
N ALA A 375 -19.55 -18.86 -7.42
CA ALA A 375 -20.49 -19.92 -7.74
C ALA A 375 -21.45 -19.50 -8.87
N TRP A 376 -21.95 -18.26 -8.83
CA TRP A 376 -22.76 -17.70 -9.92
C TRP A 376 -21.97 -17.64 -11.23
N TYR A 377 -20.75 -17.14 -11.21
CA TYR A 377 -19.87 -17.09 -12.39
C TYR A 377 -19.57 -18.49 -12.94
N ALA A 378 -19.20 -19.45 -12.09
CA ALA A 378 -18.89 -20.81 -12.48
C ALA A 378 -20.09 -21.50 -13.13
N SER A 379 -21.30 -21.31 -12.57
CA SER A 379 -22.54 -21.85 -13.14
C SER A 379 -22.84 -21.29 -14.53
N TRP A 380 -22.56 -19.99 -14.74
CA TRP A 380 -22.74 -19.34 -16.05
C TRP A 380 -21.67 -19.75 -17.06
N ALA A 381 -20.43 -19.94 -16.62
CA ALA A 381 -19.30 -20.35 -17.47
C ALA A 381 -19.27 -21.86 -17.78
N GLY A 382 -20.13 -22.67 -17.12
CA GLY A 382 -20.16 -24.13 -17.29
C GLY A 382 -18.96 -24.84 -16.62
N LEU A 383 -18.39 -24.25 -15.56
CA LEU A 383 -17.25 -24.74 -14.79
C LEU A 383 -17.69 -25.51 -13.55
#